data_c24cdbf70eb909c7e7abe17bd80f8154
#
_entry.id   c24cdbf70eb909c7e7abe17bd80f8154
#
_cell.length_a   1.000
_cell.length_b   1.000
_cell.length_c   1.000
_cell.angle_alpha   90.00
_cell.angle_beta   90.00
_cell.angle_gamma   90.00
#
_symmetry.space_group_name_H-M   'P 1'
#
loop_
_entity.id
_entity.type
_entity.pdbx_description
1 polymer ?
#
loop_
_entity_poly.entity_id
_entity_poly.type
_entity_poly.pdbx_seq_one_letter_code
_entity_poly.pdbx_strand_id
1 'polypeptide(L)'
;MVIRFTLLLALLMSPMTWAYTSLTASVDNNTVRLGHSFVLNVVADDELSSNALDTSPLLEAFNVVRNNVSRSTQIINFNARKETRWQLLLIPKHTGTLLIPSLEAEGLATQAITLTVVEESAEVAPNSPVFLRASLAEEEVWLGQPVDYRVKLYLAAELQRGSLTEPKLDGASVVQLGQDSNTTEMVDGRRYRVIERHYLITPQQSGEFMIRGSDFSGDILRAGRSNDLFSRSLSTPVQLVGQSQPIKVKAPPASFNGPWLVANAVALTEQWSPQQSQVRVGEPLTRIITLTAVGATEAALPALKPDYPQGLKSYPDKDDRSDQVRNKEVVAKLEQSTALVASRPGTYTLPELKIAWWNAKLNRQQWATLPARTLTVLPAENQAPLPPAAQGDAVSSQPETQSNPWFYSTWALLMALFASLYWGYRRTGVTTEPQPLQSEAKRPRQPACAFELAIKAGDLNAALQTLPDRLNGLRGPTADLAQVRQRFPELVPELDKLMCQGFGPEASVSDLGELARQVALIKQKKEKNQGELPDLNPM
;
A
#
# COMPACT_ATOMS: atom_id res chain seq x y z
N MET A 1 -85.47 27.05 -15.78
CA MET A 1 -84.37 27.24 -14.84
C MET A 1 -83.68 25.91 -14.44
N VAL A 2 -84.39 24.81 -14.47
CA VAL A 2 -83.90 23.44 -14.12
C VAL A 2 -82.87 22.91 -15.07
N ILE A 3 -83.06 23.10 -16.43
CA ILE A 3 -82.14 22.59 -17.47
C ILE A 3 -80.76 23.23 -17.45
N ARG A 4 -80.61 24.48 -16.97
CA ARG A 4 -79.33 25.15 -16.83
C ARG A 4 -78.53 24.65 -15.58
N PHE A 5 -79.21 24.16 -14.58
CA PHE A 5 -78.58 23.64 -13.35
C PHE A 5 -78.07 22.20 -13.53
N THR A 6 -78.78 21.39 -14.34
CA THR A 6 -78.34 20.03 -14.68
C THR A 6 -77.13 20.04 -15.60
N LEU A 7 -77.01 21.03 -16.51
CA LEU A 7 -75.82 21.14 -17.37
C LEU A 7 -74.58 21.60 -16.59
N LEU A 8 -74.76 22.42 -15.53
CA LEU A 8 -73.66 22.85 -14.65
C LEU A 8 -73.20 21.72 -13.72
N LEU A 9 -74.11 20.84 -13.30
CA LEU A 9 -73.78 19.66 -12.48
C LEU A 9 -73.07 18.57 -13.26
N ALA A 10 -73.39 18.42 -14.57
CA ALA A 10 -72.69 17.47 -15.46
C ALA A 10 -71.28 17.91 -15.80
N LEU A 11 -70.94 19.22 -15.75
CA LEU A 11 -69.57 19.76 -15.98
C LEU A 11 -68.66 19.54 -14.75
N LEU A 12 -69.21 19.29 -13.53
CA LEU A 12 -68.47 19.01 -12.33
C LEU A 12 -68.11 17.54 -12.13
N MET A 13 -68.65 16.64 -12.95
CA MET A 13 -68.21 15.24 -13.05
C MET A 13 -67.16 15.01 -14.14
N SER A 14 -66.11 15.84 -14.14
CA SER A 14 -64.90 15.52 -14.93
C SER A 14 -64.31 14.23 -14.35
N PRO A 15 -64.07 13.18 -15.17
CA PRO A 15 -63.42 11.99 -14.68
C PRO A 15 -62.04 12.43 -14.16
N MET A 16 -61.76 12.19 -12.85
CA MET A 16 -60.41 12.25 -12.35
C MET A 16 -59.59 11.29 -13.21
N THR A 17 -58.84 11.81 -14.17
CA THR A 17 -57.81 11.03 -14.85
C THR A 17 -56.76 10.70 -13.81
N TRP A 18 -56.79 9.47 -13.33
CA TRP A 18 -55.72 8.92 -12.52
C TRP A 18 -54.48 8.95 -13.38
N ALA A 19 -53.48 9.68 -12.96
CA ALA A 19 -52.16 9.61 -13.57
C ALA A 19 -51.69 8.16 -13.46
N TYR A 20 -51.56 7.48 -14.58
CA TYR A 20 -51.12 6.08 -14.62
C TYR A 20 -49.62 6.07 -14.32
N THR A 21 -49.26 5.65 -13.14
CA THR A 21 -47.86 5.45 -12.77
C THR A 21 -47.37 4.15 -13.40
N SER A 22 -46.26 4.19 -14.13
CA SER A 22 -45.70 3.04 -14.82
C SER A 22 -44.33 2.66 -14.21
N LEU A 23 -44.07 1.35 -14.17
CA LEU A 23 -42.75 0.80 -13.80
C LEU A 23 -42.19 0.06 -15.01
N THR A 24 -41.04 0.51 -15.50
CA THR A 24 -40.40 -0.06 -16.69
C THR A 24 -39.00 -0.57 -16.33
N ALA A 25 -38.63 -1.73 -16.88
CA ALA A 25 -37.29 -2.30 -16.78
C ALA A 25 -36.63 -2.32 -18.16
N SER A 26 -35.34 -2.09 -18.20
CA SER A 26 -34.54 -2.16 -19.42
C SER A 26 -33.11 -2.58 -19.13
N VAL A 27 -32.49 -3.30 -20.06
CA VAL A 27 -31.08 -3.67 -20.04
C VAL A 27 -30.34 -3.00 -21.19
N ASP A 28 -29.06 -2.72 -21.00
CA ASP A 28 -28.24 -2.10 -22.06
C ASP A 28 -27.94 -3.07 -23.21
N ASN A 29 -27.90 -4.37 -22.93
CA ASN A 29 -27.62 -5.42 -23.90
C ASN A 29 -28.35 -6.72 -23.49
N ASN A 30 -28.96 -7.40 -24.43
CA ASN A 30 -29.66 -8.66 -24.21
C ASN A 30 -28.72 -9.89 -24.27
N THR A 31 -27.44 -9.68 -24.65
CA THR A 31 -26.40 -10.72 -24.63
C THR A 31 -25.29 -10.30 -23.71
N VAL A 32 -25.04 -11.10 -22.69
CA VAL A 32 -24.03 -10.85 -21.65
C VAL A 32 -23.12 -12.08 -21.53
N ARG A 33 -21.91 -11.90 -21.11
CA ARG A 33 -20.96 -13.00 -20.83
C ARG A 33 -21.02 -13.41 -19.38
N LEU A 34 -20.80 -14.70 -19.14
CA LEU A 34 -20.61 -15.21 -17.79
C LEU A 34 -19.46 -14.44 -17.10
N GLY A 35 -19.64 -14.08 -15.83
CA GLY A 35 -18.64 -13.29 -15.08
C GLY A 35 -18.61 -11.79 -15.39
N HIS A 36 -19.28 -11.30 -16.43
CA HIS A 36 -19.36 -9.88 -16.74
C HIS A 36 -20.66 -9.27 -16.20
N SER A 37 -20.53 -8.09 -15.62
CA SER A 37 -21.67 -7.33 -15.11
C SER A 37 -22.40 -6.61 -16.23
N PHE A 38 -23.71 -6.44 -16.06
CA PHE A 38 -24.56 -5.58 -16.86
C PHE A 38 -25.47 -4.75 -15.95
N VAL A 39 -26.04 -3.67 -16.50
CA VAL A 39 -26.88 -2.76 -15.73
C VAL A 39 -28.35 -3.02 -16.11
N LEU A 40 -29.16 -3.36 -15.11
CA LEU A 40 -30.61 -3.33 -15.20
C LEU A 40 -31.11 -1.99 -14.69
N ASN A 41 -31.74 -1.20 -15.55
CA ASN A 41 -32.40 0.05 -15.21
C ASN A 41 -33.88 -0.20 -14.98
N VAL A 42 -34.37 0.12 -13.79
CA VAL A 42 -35.79 0.12 -13.46
C VAL A 42 -36.21 1.56 -13.19
N VAL A 43 -37.24 2.03 -13.90
CA VAL A 43 -37.68 3.42 -13.86
C VAL A 43 -39.17 3.46 -13.56
N ALA A 44 -39.52 4.19 -12.49
CA ALA A 44 -40.89 4.58 -12.19
C ALA A 44 -41.09 6.06 -12.55
N ASP A 45 -42.21 6.40 -13.14
CA ASP A 45 -42.59 7.77 -13.48
C ASP A 45 -43.27 8.50 -12.31
N ASP A 46 -42.90 8.15 -11.08
CA ASP A 46 -43.30 8.79 -9.85
C ASP A 46 -42.16 8.77 -8.81
N GLU A 47 -42.37 9.45 -7.71
CA GLU A 47 -41.43 9.44 -6.56
C GLU A 47 -41.76 8.28 -5.61
N LEU A 48 -41.04 7.17 -5.78
CA LEU A 48 -41.16 5.98 -4.92
C LEU A 48 -40.04 5.94 -3.86
N SER A 49 -40.28 5.14 -2.82
CA SER A 49 -39.26 4.86 -1.82
C SER A 49 -38.02 4.19 -2.44
N SER A 50 -36.81 4.49 -1.93
CA SER A 50 -35.58 3.84 -2.40
C SER A 50 -35.61 2.32 -2.21
N ASN A 51 -36.32 1.84 -1.21
CA ASN A 51 -36.46 0.41 -0.88
C ASN A 51 -37.75 -0.21 -1.44
N ALA A 52 -38.54 0.51 -2.27
CA ALA A 52 -39.78 0.02 -2.81
C ALA A 52 -39.62 -1.14 -3.78
N LEU A 53 -38.48 -1.21 -4.49
CA LEU A 53 -38.22 -2.25 -5.48
C LEU A 53 -37.77 -3.55 -4.79
N ASP A 54 -38.57 -4.63 -4.98
CA ASP A 54 -38.17 -5.97 -4.56
C ASP A 54 -37.18 -6.58 -5.55
N THR A 55 -35.95 -6.79 -5.12
CA THR A 55 -34.88 -7.40 -5.93
C THR A 55 -34.66 -8.89 -5.61
N SER A 56 -35.41 -9.46 -4.66
CA SER A 56 -35.26 -10.85 -4.23
C SER A 56 -35.42 -11.87 -5.40
N PRO A 57 -36.35 -11.69 -6.37
CA PRO A 57 -36.47 -12.60 -7.47
C PRO A 57 -35.24 -12.69 -8.38
N LEU A 58 -34.36 -11.66 -8.36
CA LEU A 58 -33.12 -11.66 -9.16
C LEU A 58 -32.05 -12.60 -8.60
N LEU A 59 -32.09 -12.88 -7.29
CA LEU A 59 -31.02 -13.61 -6.60
C LEU A 59 -30.92 -15.09 -7.03
N GLU A 60 -31.92 -15.66 -7.69
CA GLU A 60 -31.86 -17.02 -8.21
C GLU A 60 -30.82 -17.13 -9.35
N ALA A 61 -30.94 -16.27 -10.38
CA ALA A 61 -30.14 -16.33 -11.60
C ALA A 61 -28.93 -15.37 -11.61
N PHE A 62 -28.94 -14.35 -10.75
CA PHE A 62 -27.96 -13.27 -10.75
C PHE A 62 -27.39 -12.97 -9.36
N ASN A 63 -26.17 -12.46 -9.32
CA ASN A 63 -25.61 -11.80 -8.15
C ASN A 63 -25.89 -10.29 -8.28
N VAL A 64 -26.58 -9.70 -7.31
CA VAL A 64 -26.79 -8.25 -7.23
C VAL A 64 -25.59 -7.62 -6.52
N VAL A 65 -24.73 -6.94 -7.29
CA VAL A 65 -23.48 -6.37 -6.79
C VAL A 65 -23.69 -4.99 -6.21
N ARG A 66 -24.54 -4.19 -6.87
CA ARG A 66 -24.82 -2.81 -6.46
C ARG A 66 -26.25 -2.43 -6.82
N ASN A 67 -26.86 -1.65 -5.97
CA ASN A 67 -28.13 -0.97 -6.23
C ASN A 67 -27.94 0.53 -5.98
N ASN A 68 -28.05 1.34 -7.04
CA ASN A 68 -28.04 2.79 -6.95
C ASN A 68 -29.43 3.33 -7.25
N VAL A 69 -29.93 4.21 -6.39
CA VAL A 69 -31.24 4.84 -6.59
C VAL A 69 -31.04 6.33 -6.81
N SER A 70 -31.64 6.85 -7.86
CA SER A 70 -31.67 8.28 -8.14
C SER A 70 -33.12 8.75 -8.32
N ARG A 71 -33.42 9.92 -7.77
CA ARG A 71 -34.71 10.59 -7.91
C ARG A 71 -34.51 11.90 -8.63
N SER A 72 -35.41 12.19 -9.54
CA SER A 72 -35.38 13.42 -10.34
C SER A 72 -36.79 14.02 -10.37
N THR A 73 -36.87 15.32 -10.11
CA THR A 73 -38.11 16.08 -10.30
C THR A 73 -37.83 17.16 -11.35
N GLN A 74 -38.53 17.10 -12.44
CA GLN A 74 -38.46 18.10 -13.51
C GLN A 74 -39.77 18.88 -13.55
N ILE A 75 -39.68 20.21 -13.57
CA ILE A 75 -40.85 21.08 -13.71
C ILE A 75 -40.82 21.67 -15.10
N ILE A 76 -41.77 21.24 -15.95
CA ILE A 76 -41.93 21.72 -17.33
C ILE A 76 -43.32 22.35 -17.43
N ASN A 77 -43.42 23.61 -17.76
CA ASN A 77 -44.67 24.38 -17.91
C ASN A 77 -45.62 24.20 -16.69
N PHE A 78 -45.10 24.35 -15.48
CA PHE A 78 -45.81 24.20 -14.20
C PHE A 78 -46.27 22.75 -13.87
N ASN A 79 -45.97 21.78 -14.73
CA ASN A 79 -46.23 20.36 -14.45
C ASN A 79 -44.95 19.73 -13.87
N ALA A 80 -45.03 19.21 -12.64
CA ALA A 80 -43.93 18.47 -12.00
C ALA A 80 -43.98 17.01 -12.49
N ARG A 81 -42.95 16.59 -13.20
CA ARG A 81 -42.70 15.18 -13.53
C ARG A 81 -41.67 14.63 -12.55
N LYS A 82 -42.05 13.61 -11.82
CA LYS A 82 -41.19 12.92 -10.88
C LYS A 82 -40.75 11.59 -11.49
N GLU A 83 -39.52 11.19 -11.23
CA GLU A 83 -38.96 9.93 -11.71
C GLU A 83 -38.10 9.33 -10.63
N THR A 84 -38.28 8.04 -10.33
CA THR A 84 -37.38 7.24 -9.50
C THR A 84 -36.73 6.19 -10.37
N ARG A 85 -35.42 6.14 -10.34
CA ARG A 85 -34.61 5.21 -11.13
C ARG A 85 -33.71 4.37 -10.22
N TRP A 86 -33.83 3.05 -10.33
CA TRP A 86 -32.94 2.06 -9.75
C TRP A 86 -31.99 1.57 -10.84
N GLN A 87 -30.69 1.59 -10.55
CA GLN A 87 -29.65 1.00 -11.41
C GLN A 87 -29.04 -0.18 -10.66
N LEU A 88 -29.39 -1.37 -11.09
CA LEU A 88 -28.92 -2.63 -10.51
C LEU A 88 -27.76 -3.17 -11.33
N LEU A 89 -26.60 -3.34 -10.71
CA LEU A 89 -25.45 -4.00 -11.31
C LEU A 89 -25.53 -5.48 -11.01
N LEU A 90 -25.75 -6.29 -12.07
CA LEU A 90 -26.01 -7.72 -11.98
C LEU A 90 -24.89 -8.52 -12.65
N ILE A 91 -24.53 -9.68 -12.08
CA ILE A 91 -23.63 -10.67 -12.69
C ILE A 91 -24.40 -11.98 -12.82
N PRO A 92 -24.50 -12.59 -14.04
CA PRO A 92 -25.14 -13.87 -14.22
C PRO A 92 -24.36 -15.00 -13.55
N LYS A 93 -25.09 -15.98 -12.98
CA LYS A 93 -24.48 -17.12 -12.26
C LYS A 93 -24.15 -18.29 -13.17
N HIS A 94 -24.84 -18.45 -14.28
CA HIS A 94 -24.66 -19.56 -15.25
C HIS A 94 -24.93 -19.09 -16.68
N THR A 95 -24.46 -19.87 -17.64
CA THR A 95 -24.68 -19.64 -19.08
C THR A 95 -26.06 -20.12 -19.53
N GLY A 96 -26.50 -19.68 -20.71
CA GLY A 96 -27.78 -20.02 -21.30
C GLY A 96 -28.75 -18.85 -21.36
N THR A 97 -30.01 -19.18 -21.60
CA THR A 97 -31.08 -18.17 -21.62
C THR A 97 -31.62 -17.97 -20.21
N LEU A 98 -31.35 -16.81 -19.63
CA LEU A 98 -31.85 -16.44 -18.30
C LEU A 98 -33.00 -15.46 -18.42
N LEU A 99 -33.96 -15.56 -17.50
CA LEU A 99 -35.09 -14.65 -17.40
C LEU A 99 -34.83 -13.67 -16.23
N ILE A 100 -34.87 -12.37 -16.50
CA ILE A 100 -35.06 -11.35 -15.49
C ILE A 100 -36.56 -11.31 -15.20
N PRO A 101 -37.02 -11.75 -14.02
CA PRO A 101 -38.42 -11.83 -13.70
C PRO A 101 -39.07 -10.45 -13.60
N SER A 102 -40.41 -10.42 -13.59
CA SER A 102 -41.14 -9.21 -13.23
C SER A 102 -40.75 -8.76 -11.82
N LEU A 103 -40.36 -7.50 -11.67
CA LEU A 103 -40.00 -6.88 -10.42
C LEU A 103 -41.13 -5.98 -9.93
N GLU A 104 -41.40 -6.00 -8.65
CA GLU A 104 -42.50 -5.25 -8.03
C GLU A 104 -42.00 -4.07 -7.23
N ALA A 105 -42.70 -2.94 -7.30
CA ALA A 105 -42.50 -1.76 -6.48
C ALA A 105 -43.84 -1.08 -6.20
N GLU A 106 -44.28 -1.01 -4.96
CA GLU A 106 -45.53 -0.34 -4.52
C GLU A 106 -46.79 -0.71 -5.34
N GLY A 107 -46.93 -2.01 -5.69
CA GLY A 107 -48.06 -2.53 -6.48
C GLY A 107 -47.94 -2.37 -8.00
N LEU A 108 -46.83 -1.82 -8.49
CA LEU A 108 -46.49 -1.77 -9.90
C LEU A 108 -45.52 -2.92 -10.23
N ALA A 109 -45.62 -3.45 -11.44
CA ALA A 109 -44.78 -4.55 -11.88
C ALA A 109 -44.12 -4.28 -13.25
N THR A 110 -42.87 -4.67 -13.40
CA THR A 110 -42.15 -4.61 -14.67
C THR A 110 -42.51 -5.77 -15.57
N GLN A 111 -42.25 -5.65 -16.87
CA GLN A 111 -42.24 -6.80 -17.75
C GLN A 111 -40.96 -7.63 -17.56
N ALA A 112 -41.09 -8.95 -17.71
CA ALA A 112 -39.94 -9.85 -17.69
C ALA A 112 -39.06 -9.65 -18.94
N ILE A 113 -37.73 -9.77 -18.78
CA ILE A 113 -36.76 -9.59 -19.86
C ILE A 113 -35.97 -10.88 -20.06
N THR A 114 -35.87 -11.35 -21.28
CA THR A 114 -35.00 -12.49 -21.63
C THR A 114 -33.59 -12.02 -21.92
N LEU A 115 -32.62 -12.65 -21.27
CA LEU A 115 -31.19 -12.39 -21.38
C LEU A 115 -30.46 -13.64 -21.87
N THR A 116 -29.61 -13.53 -22.87
CA THR A 116 -28.74 -14.61 -23.32
C THR A 116 -27.36 -14.47 -22.66
N VAL A 117 -26.96 -15.48 -21.88
CA VAL A 117 -25.64 -15.52 -21.26
C VAL A 117 -24.74 -16.51 -21.99
N VAL A 118 -23.73 -16.01 -22.65
CA VAL A 118 -22.73 -16.81 -23.39
C VAL A 118 -21.53 -17.13 -22.50
N GLU A 119 -20.85 -18.22 -22.85
CA GLU A 119 -19.59 -18.57 -22.17
C GLU A 119 -18.56 -17.45 -22.34
N GLU A 120 -17.65 -17.36 -21.37
CA GLU A 120 -16.49 -16.49 -21.43
C GLU A 120 -15.51 -17.03 -22.48
N SER A 121 -15.75 -16.77 -23.77
CA SER A 121 -14.73 -17.04 -24.78
C SER A 121 -13.57 -16.06 -24.62
N ALA A 122 -12.33 -16.52 -24.88
CA ALA A 122 -11.11 -15.68 -24.78
C ALA A 122 -11.18 -14.43 -25.68
N GLU A 123 -12.06 -14.39 -26.65
CA GLU A 123 -12.29 -13.22 -27.50
C GLU A 123 -13.18 -12.18 -26.81
N VAL A 124 -12.63 -11.00 -26.68
CA VAL A 124 -13.34 -9.81 -26.17
C VAL A 124 -14.52 -9.51 -27.10
N ALA A 125 -15.70 -9.22 -26.53
CA ALA A 125 -16.83 -8.77 -27.33
C ALA A 125 -16.42 -7.53 -28.15
N PRO A 126 -16.65 -7.55 -29.50
CA PRO A 126 -16.42 -6.35 -30.29
C PRO A 126 -17.15 -5.17 -29.65
N ASN A 127 -16.44 -4.04 -29.46
CA ASN A 127 -16.98 -2.79 -28.91
C ASN A 127 -17.31 -2.72 -27.41
N SER A 128 -16.85 -3.64 -26.55
CA SER A 128 -16.97 -3.43 -25.11
C SER A 128 -16.24 -2.13 -24.67
N PRO A 129 -16.90 -1.22 -23.93
CA PRO A 129 -16.27 0.03 -23.50
C PRO A 129 -15.18 -0.19 -22.44
N VAL A 130 -15.26 -1.29 -21.69
CA VAL A 130 -14.28 -1.68 -20.66
C VAL A 130 -14.14 -3.18 -20.64
N PHE A 131 -12.90 -3.69 -20.57
CA PHE A 131 -12.63 -5.10 -20.39
C PHE A 131 -11.25 -5.33 -19.77
N LEU A 132 -11.03 -6.53 -19.22
CA LEU A 132 -9.76 -7.01 -18.68
C LEU A 132 -9.13 -8.03 -19.63
N ARG A 133 -7.81 -8.00 -19.71
CA ARG A 133 -7.00 -9.10 -20.22
C ARG A 133 -5.92 -9.40 -19.21
N ALA A 134 -5.75 -10.67 -18.87
CA ALA A 134 -4.66 -11.15 -18.04
C ALA A 134 -3.77 -12.08 -18.84
N SER A 135 -2.48 -12.06 -18.57
CA SER A 135 -1.52 -12.95 -19.18
C SER A 135 -0.49 -13.40 -18.16
N LEU A 136 -0.12 -14.66 -18.22
CA LEU A 136 0.96 -15.26 -17.43
C LEU A 136 2.18 -15.40 -18.35
N ALA A 137 3.36 -15.05 -17.85
CA ALA A 137 4.57 -15.14 -18.67
C ALA A 137 4.96 -16.61 -18.97
N GLU A 138 4.73 -17.51 -18.02
CA GLU A 138 5.00 -18.93 -18.10
C GLU A 138 3.88 -19.71 -17.43
N GLU A 139 3.34 -20.73 -18.07
CA GLU A 139 2.30 -21.60 -17.50
C GLU A 139 2.87 -22.75 -16.67
N GLU A 140 4.16 -23.06 -16.85
CA GLU A 140 4.88 -24.11 -16.14
C GLU A 140 6.16 -23.56 -15.50
N VAL A 141 6.23 -23.58 -14.16
CA VAL A 141 7.33 -23.00 -13.38
C VAL A 141 7.84 -23.99 -12.34
N TRP A 142 9.01 -23.73 -11.78
CA TRP A 142 9.55 -24.50 -10.66
C TRP A 142 9.05 -23.96 -9.32
N LEU A 143 9.01 -24.80 -8.29
CA LEU A 143 8.72 -24.40 -6.92
C LEU A 143 9.60 -23.22 -6.50
N GLY A 144 9.00 -22.12 -6.02
CA GLY A 144 9.71 -20.92 -5.62
C GLY A 144 10.20 -20.03 -6.78
N GLN A 145 9.95 -20.41 -8.04
CA GLN A 145 10.24 -19.54 -9.19
C GLN A 145 9.16 -18.46 -9.30
N PRO A 146 9.55 -17.17 -9.24
CA PRO A 146 8.62 -16.06 -9.46
C PRO A 146 8.15 -16.01 -10.91
N VAL A 147 6.85 -15.84 -11.14
CA VAL A 147 6.25 -15.69 -12.46
C VAL A 147 5.58 -14.32 -12.58
N ASP A 148 5.78 -13.65 -13.73
CA ASP A 148 5.15 -12.35 -14.06
C ASP A 148 3.71 -12.59 -14.54
N TYR A 149 2.75 -12.11 -13.74
CA TYR A 149 1.34 -12.02 -14.07
C TYR A 149 1.00 -10.59 -14.42
N ARG A 150 0.50 -10.37 -15.63
CA ARG A 150 0.14 -9.05 -16.13
C ARG A 150 -1.36 -8.95 -16.29
N VAL A 151 -1.94 -7.87 -15.78
CA VAL A 151 -3.32 -7.52 -16.01
C VAL A 151 -3.43 -6.18 -16.71
N LYS A 152 -4.17 -6.14 -17.82
CA LYS A 152 -4.45 -4.94 -18.61
C LYS A 152 -5.93 -4.61 -18.51
N LEU A 153 -6.23 -3.42 -18.03
CA LEU A 153 -7.56 -2.84 -18.04
C LEU A 153 -7.71 -1.91 -19.25
N TYR A 154 -8.58 -2.26 -20.18
CA TYR A 154 -8.86 -1.50 -21.39
C TYR A 154 -10.07 -0.60 -21.16
N LEU A 155 -9.92 0.70 -21.39
CA LEU A 155 -10.90 1.73 -21.14
C LEU A 155 -11.13 2.56 -22.41
N ALA A 156 -12.30 2.44 -23.05
CA ALA A 156 -12.73 3.34 -24.13
C ALA A 156 -13.73 4.39 -23.63
N ALA A 157 -13.96 4.47 -22.33
CA ALA A 157 -14.76 5.47 -21.64
C ALA A 157 -13.92 6.14 -20.54
N GLU A 158 -14.33 7.33 -20.12
CA GLU A 158 -13.67 8.03 -19.03
C GLU A 158 -13.96 7.33 -17.69
N LEU A 159 -12.90 6.98 -16.95
CA LEU A 159 -12.99 6.36 -15.64
C LEU A 159 -13.03 7.46 -14.56
N GLN A 160 -14.12 7.50 -13.79
CA GLN A 160 -14.23 8.40 -12.64
C GLN A 160 -13.51 7.85 -11.41
N ARG A 161 -13.75 6.57 -11.12
CA ARG A 161 -13.11 5.84 -10.03
C ARG A 161 -13.09 4.35 -10.36
N GLY A 162 -12.08 3.65 -9.87
CA GLY A 162 -11.99 2.21 -10.07
C GLY A 162 -10.97 1.58 -9.13
N SER A 163 -11.18 0.31 -8.86
CA SER A 163 -10.30 -0.53 -8.08
C SER A 163 -10.05 -1.83 -8.83
N LEU A 164 -8.81 -2.26 -8.88
CA LEU A 164 -8.36 -3.53 -9.42
C LEU A 164 -7.82 -4.37 -8.27
N THR A 165 -8.39 -5.56 -8.05
CA THR A 165 -7.93 -6.46 -6.98
C THR A 165 -6.63 -7.15 -7.38
N GLU A 166 -5.91 -7.70 -6.41
CA GLU A 166 -4.77 -8.57 -6.65
C GLU A 166 -5.22 -9.95 -7.14
N PRO A 167 -4.45 -10.62 -8.02
CA PRO A 167 -4.67 -12.02 -8.33
C PRO A 167 -4.43 -12.88 -7.08
N LYS A 168 -5.04 -14.06 -6.99
CA LYS A 168 -4.90 -14.93 -5.84
C LYS A 168 -4.47 -16.33 -6.27
N LEU A 169 -3.48 -16.86 -5.57
CA LEU A 169 -3.05 -18.25 -5.65
C LEU A 169 -2.81 -18.75 -4.22
N ASP A 170 -3.54 -19.77 -3.83
CA ASP A 170 -3.36 -20.35 -2.50
C ASP A 170 -1.96 -20.99 -2.38
N GLY A 171 -1.26 -20.70 -1.26
CA GLY A 171 0.11 -21.15 -1.07
C GLY A 171 1.12 -20.45 -1.98
N ALA A 172 0.89 -19.19 -2.34
CA ALA A 172 1.85 -18.36 -3.07
C ALA A 172 1.99 -16.98 -2.43
N SER A 173 3.14 -16.35 -2.62
CA SER A 173 3.32 -14.93 -2.36
C SER A 173 2.98 -14.15 -3.63
N VAL A 174 2.21 -13.06 -3.48
CA VAL A 174 1.83 -12.15 -4.58
C VAL A 174 2.33 -10.76 -4.22
N VAL A 175 3.12 -10.15 -5.11
CA VAL A 175 3.70 -8.81 -4.90
C VAL A 175 3.51 -8.00 -6.17
N GLN A 176 2.99 -6.77 -6.05
CA GLN A 176 2.88 -5.86 -7.19
C GLN A 176 4.27 -5.35 -7.59
N LEU A 177 4.57 -5.40 -8.90
CA LEU A 177 5.83 -4.91 -9.47
C LEU A 177 5.69 -3.46 -9.96
N GLY A 178 6.24 -2.53 -9.21
CA GLY A 178 6.27 -1.12 -9.58
C GLY A 178 4.90 -0.44 -9.61
N GLN A 179 4.80 0.63 -10.37
CA GLN A 179 3.58 1.41 -10.53
C GLN A 179 2.83 0.99 -11.81
N ASP A 180 1.51 1.28 -11.84
CA ASP A 180 0.69 1.06 -13.03
C ASP A 180 1.23 1.86 -14.21
N SER A 181 1.33 1.22 -15.38
CA SER A 181 1.63 1.91 -16.62
C SER A 181 0.36 2.31 -17.35
N ASN A 182 0.39 3.48 -17.99
CA ASN A 182 -0.73 3.99 -18.80
C ASN A 182 -0.28 4.11 -20.25
N THR A 183 -0.94 3.36 -21.13
CA THR A 183 -0.68 3.36 -22.58
C THR A 183 -1.96 3.55 -23.36
N THR A 184 -1.86 3.65 -24.69
CA THR A 184 -3.01 3.66 -25.59
C THR A 184 -2.83 2.57 -26.62
N GLU A 185 -3.81 1.69 -26.76
CA GLU A 185 -3.81 0.61 -27.74
C GLU A 185 -5.04 0.71 -28.64
N MET A 186 -4.92 0.25 -29.90
CA MET A 186 -6.03 0.08 -30.83
C MET A 186 -6.45 -1.38 -30.81
N VAL A 187 -7.72 -1.65 -30.48
CA VAL A 187 -8.31 -3.00 -30.51
C VAL A 187 -9.57 -2.93 -31.37
N ASP A 188 -9.64 -3.75 -32.40
CA ASP A 188 -10.76 -3.83 -33.37
C ASP A 188 -11.20 -2.45 -33.91
N GLY A 189 -10.21 -1.59 -34.25
CA GLY A 189 -10.45 -0.25 -34.79
C GLY A 189 -10.87 0.79 -33.76
N ARG A 190 -10.97 0.43 -32.48
CA ARG A 190 -11.31 1.34 -31.39
C ARG A 190 -10.10 1.64 -30.51
N ARG A 191 -9.96 2.90 -30.13
CA ARG A 191 -8.89 3.35 -29.23
C ARG A 191 -9.28 3.10 -27.78
N TYR A 192 -8.37 2.48 -27.03
CA TYR A 192 -8.47 2.25 -25.59
C TYR A 192 -7.30 2.87 -24.86
N ARG A 193 -7.60 3.52 -23.75
CA ARG A 193 -6.61 3.77 -22.69
C ARG A 193 -6.39 2.46 -21.95
N VAL A 194 -5.14 2.04 -21.80
CA VAL A 194 -4.78 0.78 -21.16
C VAL A 194 -4.01 1.07 -19.88
N ILE A 195 -4.53 0.57 -18.78
CA ILE A 195 -3.84 0.56 -17.49
C ILE A 195 -3.29 -0.85 -17.31
N GLU A 196 -1.96 -0.99 -17.30
CA GLU A 196 -1.28 -2.25 -17.12
C GLU A 196 -0.65 -2.31 -15.74
N ARG A 197 -0.90 -3.40 -15.01
CA ARG A 197 -0.32 -3.70 -13.71
C ARG A 197 0.34 -5.07 -13.75
N HIS A 198 1.53 -5.13 -13.17
CA HIS A 198 2.33 -6.34 -13.06
C HIS A 198 2.31 -6.87 -11.64
N TYR A 199 2.18 -8.18 -11.51
CA TYR A 199 2.32 -8.89 -10.24
C TYR A 199 3.34 -10.00 -10.39
N LEU A 200 4.11 -10.20 -9.35
CA LEU A 200 5.00 -11.34 -9.20
C LEU A 200 4.32 -12.36 -8.32
N ILE A 201 4.06 -13.54 -8.87
CA ILE A 201 3.46 -14.66 -8.14
C ILE A 201 4.56 -15.68 -7.89
N THR A 202 4.85 -15.99 -6.62
CA THR A 202 5.87 -16.96 -6.22
C THR A 202 5.20 -18.13 -5.52
N PRO A 203 4.98 -19.28 -6.21
CA PRO A 203 4.34 -20.44 -5.64
C PRO A 203 5.25 -21.13 -4.61
N GLN A 204 4.67 -21.52 -3.47
CA GLN A 204 5.37 -22.19 -2.36
C GLN A 204 5.02 -23.67 -2.26
N GLN A 205 4.17 -24.18 -3.15
CA GLN A 205 3.77 -25.59 -3.23
C GLN A 205 3.84 -26.06 -4.68
N SER A 206 4.21 -27.32 -4.87
CA SER A 206 4.22 -27.95 -6.20
C SER A 206 2.87 -28.61 -6.47
N GLY A 207 2.45 -28.61 -7.74
CA GLY A 207 1.15 -29.15 -8.18
C GLY A 207 0.56 -28.36 -9.34
N GLU A 208 -0.67 -28.68 -9.67
CA GLU A 208 -1.46 -27.92 -10.64
C GLU A 208 -2.46 -27.04 -9.90
N PHE A 209 -2.46 -25.76 -10.21
CA PHE A 209 -3.26 -24.76 -9.52
C PHE A 209 -3.96 -23.86 -10.53
N MET A 210 -5.00 -23.15 -10.04
CA MET A 210 -5.66 -22.09 -10.77
C MET A 210 -5.39 -20.75 -10.11
N ILE A 211 -4.72 -19.85 -10.80
CA ILE A 211 -4.56 -18.45 -10.38
C ILE A 211 -5.92 -17.77 -10.61
N ARG A 212 -6.55 -17.32 -9.54
CA ARG A 212 -7.73 -16.47 -9.62
C ARG A 212 -7.33 -15.10 -10.14
N GLY A 213 -7.94 -14.65 -11.24
CA GLY A 213 -7.62 -13.38 -11.86
C GLY A 213 -7.97 -12.16 -11.01
N SER A 214 -7.44 -11.01 -11.41
CA SER A 214 -7.76 -9.71 -10.82
C SER A 214 -9.14 -9.24 -11.25
N ASP A 215 -9.99 -8.87 -10.29
CA ASP A 215 -11.33 -8.32 -10.54
C ASP A 215 -11.24 -6.78 -10.61
N PHE A 216 -12.01 -6.18 -11.51
CA PHE A 216 -12.14 -4.73 -11.60
C PHE A 216 -13.54 -4.28 -11.18
N SER A 217 -13.62 -3.25 -10.35
CA SER A 217 -14.86 -2.54 -10.04
C SER A 217 -14.65 -1.03 -10.17
N GLY A 218 -15.58 -0.34 -10.85
CA GLY A 218 -15.44 1.09 -11.08
C GLY A 218 -16.69 1.74 -11.65
N ASP A 219 -16.63 3.05 -11.84
CA ASP A 219 -17.67 3.85 -12.45
C ASP A 219 -17.11 4.58 -13.68
N ILE A 220 -17.74 4.39 -14.83
CA ILE A 220 -17.38 5.02 -16.10
C ILE A 220 -18.40 6.07 -16.51
N LEU A 221 -17.94 7.12 -17.17
CA LEU A 221 -18.82 8.10 -17.82
C LEU A 221 -19.23 7.59 -19.20
N ARG A 222 -20.53 7.42 -19.42
CA ARG A 222 -21.09 7.22 -20.76
C ARG A 222 -21.65 8.55 -21.27
N ALA A 223 -21.30 8.92 -22.50
CA ALA A 223 -21.96 10.02 -23.18
C ALA A 223 -23.44 9.67 -23.38
N GLY A 224 -24.32 10.49 -22.82
CA GLY A 224 -25.77 10.33 -23.01
C GLY A 224 -26.14 10.42 -24.51
N ARG A 225 -26.97 9.49 -24.98
CA ARG A 225 -27.48 9.49 -26.37
C ARG A 225 -28.59 10.53 -26.63
N SER A 226 -28.82 11.47 -25.70
CA SER A 226 -29.91 12.43 -25.90
C SER A 226 -29.37 13.73 -26.53
N ASN A 227 -30.11 14.23 -27.52
CA ASN A 227 -29.93 15.52 -28.19
C ASN A 227 -30.20 16.73 -27.26
N ASP A 228 -30.36 16.50 -25.99
CA ASP A 228 -30.57 17.54 -24.99
C ASP A 228 -29.26 18.22 -24.62
N LEU A 229 -29.23 19.54 -24.82
CA LEU A 229 -28.12 20.44 -24.44
C LEU A 229 -27.75 20.39 -22.94
N PHE A 230 -28.54 19.69 -22.13
CA PHE A 230 -28.36 19.48 -20.69
C PHE A 230 -28.13 18.01 -20.27
N SER A 231 -27.86 17.10 -21.23
CA SER A 231 -27.61 15.71 -20.89
C SER A 231 -26.31 15.59 -20.09
N ARG A 232 -26.44 15.45 -18.78
CA ARG A 232 -25.32 15.12 -17.88
C ARG A 232 -24.78 13.76 -18.25
N SER A 233 -23.46 13.64 -18.37
CA SER A 233 -22.79 12.35 -18.49
C SER A 233 -23.23 11.44 -17.34
N LEU A 234 -23.85 10.32 -17.65
CA LEU A 234 -24.35 9.37 -16.64
C LEU A 234 -23.18 8.48 -16.19
N SER A 235 -22.93 8.49 -14.89
CA SER A 235 -22.02 7.52 -14.28
C SER A 235 -22.65 6.12 -14.34
N THR A 236 -21.95 5.18 -14.96
CA THR A 236 -22.39 3.77 -15.09
C THR A 236 -21.44 2.91 -14.30
N PRO A 237 -21.91 2.15 -13.29
CA PRO A 237 -21.07 1.20 -12.57
C PRO A 237 -20.70 0.02 -13.48
N VAL A 238 -19.46 -0.44 -13.37
CA VAL A 238 -18.93 -1.60 -14.10
C VAL A 238 -18.21 -2.50 -13.11
N GLN A 239 -18.46 -3.80 -13.21
CA GLN A 239 -17.69 -4.83 -12.54
C GLN A 239 -17.30 -5.90 -13.55
N LEU A 240 -16.02 -6.26 -13.55
CA LEU A 240 -15.45 -7.30 -14.38
C LEU A 240 -14.76 -8.30 -13.47
N VAL A 241 -15.02 -9.58 -13.71
CA VAL A 241 -14.36 -10.69 -13.04
C VAL A 241 -13.15 -11.09 -13.89
N GLY A 242 -11.98 -11.20 -13.27
CA GLY A 242 -10.78 -11.62 -13.96
C GLY A 242 -10.78 -13.11 -14.26
N GLN A 243 -10.32 -13.47 -15.45
CA GLN A 243 -10.19 -14.87 -15.86
C GLN A 243 -9.19 -15.61 -14.99
N SER A 244 -9.56 -16.81 -14.53
CA SER A 244 -8.64 -17.72 -13.86
C SER A 244 -7.71 -18.36 -14.89
N GLN A 245 -6.41 -18.50 -14.52
CA GLN A 245 -5.39 -19.08 -15.40
C GLN A 245 -4.75 -20.29 -14.73
N PRO A 246 -4.57 -21.40 -15.48
CA PRO A 246 -3.88 -22.57 -14.94
C PRO A 246 -2.39 -22.30 -14.82
N ILE A 247 -1.78 -22.83 -13.77
CA ILE A 247 -0.33 -22.85 -13.59
C ILE A 247 0.09 -24.21 -13.05
N LYS A 248 1.16 -24.77 -13.62
CA LYS A 248 1.78 -26.01 -13.17
C LYS A 248 3.10 -25.73 -12.50
N VAL A 249 3.21 -26.09 -11.22
CA VAL A 249 4.40 -25.88 -10.41
C VAL A 249 5.13 -27.20 -10.22
N LYS A 250 6.33 -27.30 -10.82
CA LYS A 250 7.18 -28.49 -10.73
C LYS A 250 7.90 -28.55 -9.39
N ALA A 251 7.92 -29.75 -8.80
CA ALA A 251 8.75 -30.03 -7.64
C ALA A 251 10.26 -30.01 -8.02
N PRO A 252 11.16 -29.73 -7.07
CA PRO A 252 12.58 -29.89 -7.28
C PRO A 252 12.91 -31.28 -7.81
N PRO A 253 13.74 -31.43 -8.85
CA PRO A 253 14.09 -32.74 -9.38
C PRO A 253 14.94 -33.52 -8.36
N ALA A 254 14.74 -34.85 -8.29
CA ALA A 254 15.48 -35.72 -7.36
C ALA A 254 17.01 -35.69 -7.58
N SER A 255 17.46 -35.25 -8.74
CA SER A 255 18.89 -35.11 -9.07
C SER A 255 19.53 -33.85 -8.50
N PHE A 256 18.73 -32.92 -7.93
CA PHE A 256 19.27 -31.69 -7.35
C PHE A 256 19.86 -31.96 -5.97
N ASN A 257 21.10 -31.52 -5.76
CA ASN A 257 21.83 -31.67 -4.51
C ASN A 257 22.10 -30.31 -3.88
N GLY A 258 21.58 -30.09 -2.67
CA GLY A 258 21.78 -28.88 -1.88
C GLY A 258 20.47 -28.19 -1.47
N PRO A 259 20.53 -27.04 -0.80
CA PRO A 259 19.38 -26.19 -0.54
C PRO A 259 18.76 -25.72 -1.86
N TRP A 260 17.44 -25.89 -1.99
CA TRP A 260 16.76 -25.52 -3.23
C TRP A 260 16.80 -24.03 -3.48
N LEU A 261 17.39 -23.64 -4.59
CA LEU A 261 17.39 -22.28 -5.12
C LEU A 261 17.15 -22.36 -6.63
N VAL A 262 16.04 -21.81 -7.10
CA VAL A 262 15.74 -21.65 -8.53
C VAL A 262 15.96 -20.20 -8.94
N ALA A 263 16.66 -19.98 -10.05
CA ALA A 263 16.97 -18.64 -10.54
C ALA A 263 17.29 -18.67 -12.05
N ASN A 264 17.34 -17.49 -12.68
CA ASN A 264 17.80 -17.30 -14.06
C ASN A 264 19.33 -17.16 -14.13
N ALA A 265 19.91 -16.52 -13.11
CA ALA A 265 21.34 -16.37 -12.92
C ALA A 265 21.67 -16.19 -11.45
N VAL A 266 22.82 -16.72 -11.03
CA VAL A 266 23.32 -16.55 -9.65
C VAL A 266 24.79 -16.15 -9.70
N ALA A 267 25.16 -15.15 -8.91
CA ALA A 267 26.53 -14.71 -8.72
C ALA A 267 26.89 -14.72 -7.24
N LEU A 268 28.10 -15.17 -6.92
CA LEU A 268 28.67 -15.15 -5.58
C LEU A 268 29.95 -14.32 -5.64
N THR A 269 30.03 -13.24 -4.87
CA THR A 269 31.17 -12.33 -4.85
C THR A 269 31.64 -12.08 -3.42
N GLU A 270 32.89 -11.66 -3.25
CA GLU A 270 33.42 -11.26 -1.96
C GLU A 270 34.12 -9.92 -2.01
N GLN A 271 34.06 -9.20 -0.90
CA GLN A 271 34.80 -7.98 -0.65
C GLN A 271 35.49 -8.07 0.72
N TRP A 272 36.61 -7.37 0.86
CA TRP A 272 37.43 -7.36 2.05
C TRP A 272 37.66 -5.93 2.51
N SER A 273 37.58 -5.71 3.82
CA SER A 273 37.90 -4.42 4.43
C SER A 273 38.79 -4.62 5.67
N PRO A 274 39.99 -4.05 5.68
CA PRO A 274 40.70 -3.37 4.57
C PRO A 274 41.06 -4.32 3.42
N GLN A 275 41.26 -3.78 2.23
CA GLN A 275 41.56 -4.56 1.00
C GLN A 275 43.01 -5.11 0.97
N GLN A 276 43.50 -5.57 2.11
CA GLN A 276 44.85 -6.07 2.26
C GLN A 276 44.87 -7.60 2.27
N SER A 277 45.87 -8.21 1.67
CA SER A 277 46.13 -9.66 1.72
C SER A 277 46.97 -10.06 2.96
N GLN A 278 47.47 -9.10 3.69
CA GLN A 278 48.28 -9.30 4.88
C GLN A 278 47.67 -8.53 6.05
N VAL A 279 47.47 -9.17 7.16
CA VAL A 279 46.95 -8.61 8.42
C VAL A 279 47.84 -9.07 9.58
N ARG A 280 47.82 -8.37 10.71
CA ARG A 280 48.56 -8.77 11.91
C ARG A 280 47.70 -9.60 12.86
N VAL A 281 48.34 -10.37 13.70
CA VAL A 281 47.64 -11.09 14.78
C VAL A 281 46.86 -10.10 15.64
N GLY A 282 45.56 -10.40 15.86
CA GLY A 282 44.64 -9.58 16.65
C GLY A 282 43.95 -8.45 15.87
N GLU A 283 44.40 -8.12 14.66
CA GLU A 283 43.69 -7.15 13.81
C GLU A 283 42.42 -7.74 13.18
N PRO A 284 41.28 -7.04 13.24
CA PRO A 284 40.05 -7.50 12.60
C PRO A 284 40.13 -7.26 11.10
N LEU A 285 39.75 -8.27 10.32
CA LEU A 285 39.56 -8.24 8.89
C LEU A 285 38.12 -8.58 8.56
N THR A 286 37.38 -7.67 7.95
CA THR A 286 35.98 -7.92 7.58
C THR A 286 35.91 -8.54 6.19
N ARG A 287 35.23 -9.69 6.09
CA ARG A 287 34.88 -10.36 4.85
C ARG A 287 33.39 -10.17 4.59
N ILE A 288 33.02 -9.60 3.45
CA ILE A 288 31.65 -9.42 3.01
C ILE A 288 31.41 -10.36 1.83
N ILE A 289 30.51 -11.33 2.01
CA ILE A 289 30.11 -12.27 0.95
C ILE A 289 28.73 -11.84 0.46
N THR A 290 28.60 -11.63 -0.85
CA THR A 290 27.34 -11.25 -1.47
C THR A 290 26.88 -12.35 -2.42
N LEU A 291 25.70 -12.91 -2.16
CA LEU A 291 24.97 -13.79 -3.07
C LEU A 291 23.88 -12.99 -3.77
N THR A 292 23.94 -12.92 -5.09
CA THR A 292 22.93 -12.25 -5.93
C THR A 292 22.26 -13.26 -6.82
N ALA A 293 20.93 -13.30 -6.85
CA ALA A 293 20.16 -14.19 -7.71
C ALA A 293 19.13 -13.39 -8.52
N VAL A 294 19.11 -13.60 -9.82
CA VAL A 294 18.16 -12.99 -10.77
C VAL A 294 17.02 -13.97 -11.01
N GLY A 295 15.76 -13.52 -10.90
CA GLY A 295 14.57 -14.38 -11.00
C GLY A 295 14.37 -15.26 -9.77
N ALA A 296 14.74 -14.76 -8.60
CA ALA A 296 14.47 -15.34 -7.28
C ALA A 296 14.10 -14.23 -6.31
N THR A 297 13.44 -14.58 -5.20
CA THR A 297 13.14 -13.67 -4.09
C THR A 297 14.13 -13.83 -2.94
N GLU A 298 14.27 -12.82 -2.08
CA GLU A 298 15.16 -12.86 -0.91
C GLU A 298 14.88 -14.06 0.01
N ALA A 299 13.60 -14.46 0.12
CA ALA A 299 13.18 -15.60 0.92
C ALA A 299 13.71 -16.94 0.39
N ALA A 300 13.99 -17.03 -0.93
CA ALA A 300 14.52 -18.23 -1.57
C ALA A 300 16.03 -18.40 -1.39
N LEU A 301 16.76 -17.32 -1.01
CA LEU A 301 18.21 -17.38 -0.87
C LEU A 301 18.62 -18.28 0.32
N PRO A 302 19.51 -19.28 0.14
CA PRO A 302 20.00 -20.12 1.21
C PRO A 302 20.92 -19.32 2.14
N ALA A 303 21.00 -19.73 3.40
CA ALA A 303 21.97 -19.19 4.34
C ALA A 303 23.40 -19.54 3.89
N LEU A 304 24.30 -18.56 3.90
CA LEU A 304 25.70 -18.78 3.63
C LEU A 304 26.40 -19.40 4.85
N LYS A 305 27.14 -20.48 4.64
CA LYS A 305 27.88 -21.17 5.71
C LYS A 305 29.34 -21.35 5.27
N PRO A 306 30.14 -20.26 5.27
CA PRO A 306 31.56 -20.36 4.95
C PRO A 306 32.30 -21.07 6.10
N ASP A 307 33.19 -22.00 5.75
CA ASP A 307 34.10 -22.63 6.71
C ASP A 307 35.35 -21.79 6.92
N TYR A 308 35.81 -21.74 8.19
CA TYR A 308 37.02 -21.01 8.56
C TYR A 308 38.03 -21.95 9.22
N PRO A 309 39.32 -21.88 8.86
CA PRO A 309 40.35 -22.75 9.42
C PRO A 309 40.61 -22.47 10.89
N GLN A 310 41.09 -23.48 11.62
CA GLN A 310 41.45 -23.32 13.03
C GLN A 310 42.49 -22.22 13.23
N GLY A 311 42.29 -21.38 14.25
CA GLY A 311 43.15 -20.23 14.55
C GLY A 311 42.66 -18.91 13.94
N LEU A 312 41.65 -18.95 13.08
CA LEU A 312 40.92 -17.79 12.59
C LEU A 312 39.55 -17.78 13.26
N LYS A 313 39.32 -16.83 14.18
CA LYS A 313 38.03 -16.65 14.83
C LYS A 313 37.12 -15.83 13.94
N SER A 314 35.89 -16.29 13.72
CA SER A 314 34.87 -15.63 12.92
C SER A 314 33.75 -15.08 13.80
N TYR A 315 33.34 -13.86 13.55
CA TYR A 315 32.25 -13.16 14.21
C TYR A 315 31.27 -12.68 13.10
N PRO A 316 30.29 -13.51 12.74
CA PRO A 316 29.31 -13.14 11.73
C PRO A 316 28.38 -12.06 12.27
N ASP A 317 28.06 -11.09 11.42
CA ASP A 317 27.00 -10.11 11.63
C ASP A 317 25.67 -10.67 11.13
N LYS A 318 24.59 -9.92 11.32
CA LYS A 318 23.26 -10.26 10.79
C LYS A 318 23.28 -10.24 9.28
N ASP A 319 22.71 -11.28 8.67
CA ASP A 319 22.49 -11.34 7.23
C ASP A 319 21.57 -10.18 6.78
N ASP A 320 21.98 -9.43 5.77
CA ASP A 320 21.17 -8.42 5.10
C ASP A 320 20.59 -9.00 3.81
N ARG A 321 19.25 -9.00 3.71
CA ARG A 321 18.50 -9.55 2.59
C ARG A 321 17.65 -8.46 1.97
N SER A 322 17.61 -8.40 0.65
CA SER A 322 16.82 -7.41 -0.07
C SER A 322 16.43 -7.89 -1.46
N ASP A 323 15.24 -7.45 -1.90
CA ASP A 323 14.74 -7.63 -3.26
C ASP A 323 14.75 -6.31 -4.00
N GLN A 324 15.20 -6.31 -5.23
CA GLN A 324 15.16 -5.18 -6.14
C GLN A 324 14.58 -5.61 -7.48
N VAL A 325 13.72 -4.78 -8.06
CA VAL A 325 13.22 -5.00 -9.43
C VAL A 325 14.12 -4.27 -10.41
N ARG A 326 14.75 -5.02 -11.34
CA ARG A 326 15.55 -4.47 -12.43
C ARG A 326 15.10 -5.08 -13.75
N ASN A 327 14.82 -4.26 -14.75
CA ASN A 327 14.39 -4.72 -16.07
C ASN A 327 13.20 -5.71 -16.04
N LYS A 328 12.24 -5.48 -15.14
CA LYS A 328 11.06 -6.34 -14.90
C LYS A 328 11.40 -7.73 -14.32
N GLU A 329 12.62 -8.00 -13.92
CA GLU A 329 13.01 -9.19 -13.17
C GLU A 329 13.34 -8.82 -11.72
N VAL A 330 13.01 -9.72 -10.78
CA VAL A 330 13.42 -9.57 -9.38
C VAL A 330 14.85 -10.03 -9.23
N VAL A 331 15.64 -9.24 -8.54
CA VAL A 331 17.03 -9.53 -8.19
C VAL A 331 17.10 -9.59 -6.66
N ALA A 332 17.26 -10.78 -6.14
CA ALA A 332 17.48 -11.00 -4.72
C ALA A 332 18.96 -10.86 -4.37
N LYS A 333 19.23 -10.20 -3.24
CA LYS A 333 20.57 -10.02 -2.70
C LYS A 333 20.61 -10.49 -1.26
N LEU A 334 21.61 -11.30 -0.91
CA LEU A 334 21.98 -11.64 0.45
C LEU A 334 23.43 -11.18 0.67
N GLU A 335 23.65 -10.34 1.65
CA GLU A 335 24.95 -9.87 2.07
C GLU A 335 25.26 -10.37 3.49
N GLN A 336 26.35 -11.09 3.66
CA GLN A 336 26.83 -11.58 4.94
C GLN A 336 28.18 -10.94 5.25
N SER A 337 28.22 -10.15 6.30
CA SER A 337 29.44 -9.54 6.83
C SER A 337 30.00 -10.40 7.97
N THR A 338 31.29 -10.68 7.95
CA THR A 338 31.96 -11.48 8.99
C THR A 338 33.29 -10.86 9.35
N ALA A 339 33.45 -10.49 10.61
CA ALA A 339 34.76 -10.08 11.12
C ALA A 339 35.60 -11.32 11.45
N LEU A 340 36.83 -11.35 10.91
CA LEU A 340 37.80 -12.42 11.09
C LEU A 340 38.97 -11.90 11.90
N VAL A 341 39.35 -12.64 12.95
CA VAL A 341 40.49 -12.27 13.80
C VAL A 341 41.42 -13.48 13.95
N ALA A 342 42.66 -13.35 13.50
CA ALA A 342 43.65 -14.40 13.64
C ALA A 342 44.30 -14.38 15.03
N SER A 343 44.38 -15.55 15.66
CA SER A 343 44.98 -15.71 17.00
C SER A 343 46.46 -16.06 16.96
N ARG A 344 47.01 -16.46 15.81
CA ARG A 344 48.41 -16.82 15.61
C ARG A 344 48.90 -16.34 14.25
N PRO A 345 50.22 -16.04 14.10
CA PRO A 345 50.78 -15.74 12.79
C PRO A 345 50.85 -17.01 11.94
N GLY A 346 50.76 -16.86 10.63
CA GLY A 346 50.80 -17.98 9.69
C GLY A 346 49.99 -17.73 8.43
N THR A 347 49.90 -18.74 7.61
CA THR A 347 49.11 -18.72 6.37
C THR A 347 47.83 -19.51 6.57
N TYR A 348 46.70 -18.86 6.37
CA TYR A 348 45.37 -19.45 6.49
C TYR A 348 44.73 -19.55 5.09
N THR A 349 44.32 -20.77 4.70
CA THR A 349 43.61 -20.97 3.44
C THR A 349 42.12 -21.08 3.72
N LEU A 350 41.36 -20.11 3.24
CA LEU A 350 39.89 -20.15 3.25
C LEU A 350 39.44 -21.10 2.13
N PRO A 351 38.61 -22.10 2.45
CA PRO A 351 38.15 -23.05 1.43
C PRO A 351 37.22 -22.41 0.42
N GLU A 352 37.07 -23.07 -0.72
CA GLU A 352 36.10 -22.71 -1.74
C GLU A 352 34.67 -22.78 -1.17
N LEU A 353 33.84 -21.78 -1.45
CA LEU A 353 32.41 -21.77 -1.12
C LEU A 353 31.61 -22.01 -2.41
N LYS A 354 30.76 -23.04 -2.39
CA LYS A 354 29.89 -23.43 -3.52
C LYS A 354 28.43 -23.40 -3.10
N ILE A 355 27.61 -22.72 -3.91
CA ILE A 355 26.16 -22.70 -3.76
C ILE A 355 25.53 -23.39 -4.97
N ALA A 356 24.81 -24.47 -4.71
CA ALA A 356 24.04 -25.15 -5.76
C ALA A 356 22.77 -24.34 -6.07
N TRP A 357 22.43 -24.23 -7.35
CA TRP A 357 21.18 -23.60 -7.78
C TRP A 357 20.68 -24.24 -9.06
N TRP A 358 19.37 -24.17 -9.28
CA TRP A 358 18.72 -24.66 -10.49
C TRP A 358 18.52 -23.52 -11.47
N ASN A 359 19.08 -23.65 -12.67
CA ASN A 359 18.86 -22.70 -13.73
C ASN A 359 17.51 -22.97 -14.40
N ALA A 360 16.53 -22.06 -14.19
CA ALA A 360 15.17 -22.22 -14.71
C ALA A 360 15.14 -22.24 -16.25
N LYS A 361 15.98 -21.43 -16.90
CA LYS A 361 16.06 -21.32 -18.39
C LYS A 361 16.72 -22.53 -19.03
N LEU A 362 17.76 -23.08 -18.38
CA LEU A 362 18.54 -24.19 -18.92
C LEU A 362 18.10 -25.56 -18.38
N ASN A 363 17.18 -25.60 -17.42
CA ASN A 363 16.66 -26.81 -16.76
C ASN A 363 17.78 -27.75 -16.27
N ARG A 364 18.79 -27.19 -15.60
CA ARG A 364 19.91 -27.95 -15.05
C ARG A 364 20.48 -27.31 -13.80
N GLN A 365 21.08 -28.13 -12.94
CA GLN A 365 21.84 -27.67 -11.79
C GLN A 365 23.11 -26.94 -12.23
N GLN A 366 23.41 -25.83 -11.59
CA GLN A 366 24.64 -25.04 -11.71
C GLN A 366 25.19 -24.72 -10.32
N TRP A 367 26.41 -24.17 -10.29
CA TRP A 367 27.10 -23.78 -9.07
C TRP A 367 27.57 -22.34 -9.17
N ALA A 368 27.26 -21.56 -8.16
CA ALA A 368 27.91 -20.28 -7.92
C ALA A 368 29.10 -20.54 -6.99
N THR A 369 30.29 -20.15 -7.41
CA THR A 369 31.53 -20.56 -6.75
C THR A 369 32.34 -19.34 -6.36
N LEU A 370 32.80 -19.31 -5.11
CA LEU A 370 33.80 -18.38 -4.62
C LEU A 370 35.09 -19.17 -4.42
N PRO A 371 36.19 -18.86 -5.15
CA PRO A 371 37.40 -19.68 -5.10
C PRO A 371 38.08 -19.61 -3.74
N ALA A 372 38.89 -20.65 -3.42
CA ALA A 372 39.70 -20.66 -2.22
C ALA A 372 40.68 -19.45 -2.21
N ARG A 373 40.88 -18.86 -1.04
CA ARG A 373 41.77 -17.70 -0.87
C ARG A 373 42.73 -17.90 0.30
N THR A 374 43.96 -17.46 0.11
CA THR A 374 45.01 -17.51 1.14
C THR A 374 45.18 -16.15 1.79
N LEU A 375 45.17 -16.12 3.12
CA LEU A 375 45.39 -14.97 3.97
C LEU A 375 46.71 -15.14 4.72
N THR A 376 47.63 -14.18 4.62
CA THR A 376 48.90 -14.17 5.38
C THR A 376 48.75 -13.30 6.63
N VAL A 377 48.99 -13.89 7.79
CA VAL A 377 48.93 -13.21 9.08
C VAL A 377 50.33 -13.02 9.62
N LEU A 378 50.73 -11.78 9.78
CA LEU A 378 52.03 -11.37 10.35
C LEU A 378 52.01 -11.35 11.88
N PRO A 379 53.13 -11.50 12.56
CA PRO A 379 53.22 -11.32 14.02
C PRO A 379 52.69 -9.94 14.45
N ALA A 380 52.21 -9.84 15.69
CA ALA A 380 51.82 -8.57 16.29
C ALA A 380 53.03 -7.62 16.41
N GLU A 381 52.83 -6.31 16.23
CA GLU A 381 53.89 -5.31 16.17
C GLU A 381 54.65 -5.12 17.51
N ASN A 382 54.06 -5.55 18.63
CA ASN A 382 54.59 -5.37 20.00
C ASN A 382 54.78 -6.67 20.78
N GLN A 383 55.46 -7.69 20.19
CA GLN A 383 56.21 -8.63 21.02
C GLN A 383 57.65 -8.10 21.13
N ALA A 384 57.87 -7.15 22.03
CA ALA A 384 59.20 -6.98 22.56
C ALA A 384 59.72 -8.35 22.99
N PRO A 385 60.97 -8.77 22.61
CA PRO A 385 61.51 -10.03 23.06
C PRO A 385 61.44 -10.04 24.59
N LEU A 386 60.79 -11.06 25.15
CA LEU A 386 60.89 -11.31 26.59
C LEU A 386 62.38 -11.37 26.92
N PRO A 387 62.86 -10.54 27.87
CA PRO A 387 64.23 -10.66 28.34
C PRO A 387 64.47 -12.09 28.84
N PRO A 388 65.65 -12.69 28.62
CA PRO A 388 65.93 -14.02 29.13
C PRO A 388 65.70 -14.01 30.65
N ALA A 389 64.98 -15.02 31.14
CA ALA A 389 64.66 -15.20 32.55
C ALA A 389 65.94 -15.16 33.38
N ALA A 390 66.18 -14.04 34.06
CA ALA A 390 67.15 -13.99 35.14
C ALA A 390 66.61 -14.79 36.33
N GLN A 391 67.29 -15.89 36.62
CA GLN A 391 67.11 -16.60 37.86
C GLN A 391 67.60 -15.65 39.01
N GLY A 392 66.70 -15.29 39.89
CA GLY A 392 67.07 -14.47 41.03
C GLY A 392 65.86 -14.12 41.90
N ASP A 393 65.82 -14.81 43.04
CA ASP A 393 65.26 -14.43 44.33
C ASP A 393 63.74 -14.19 44.47
N ALA A 394 63.15 -15.06 45.25
CA ALA A 394 61.83 -14.95 45.82
C ALA A 394 61.69 -13.66 46.66
N VAL A 395 61.10 -12.61 46.16
CA VAL A 395 60.58 -11.51 46.93
C VAL A 395 59.07 -11.65 47.04
N SER A 396 58.63 -11.88 48.26
CA SER A 396 57.28 -11.87 48.73
C SER A 396 56.60 -10.56 48.33
N SER A 397 55.73 -10.56 47.30
CA SER A 397 54.87 -9.41 47.00
C SER A 397 53.53 -9.57 47.70
N GLN A 398 53.37 -8.80 48.76
CA GLN A 398 52.02 -8.49 49.28
C GLN A 398 51.17 -7.84 48.20
N PRO A 399 49.86 -8.16 48.12
CA PRO A 399 48.96 -7.47 47.19
C PRO A 399 48.73 -6.03 47.69
N GLU A 400 49.32 -5.04 47.03
CA GLU A 400 48.89 -3.67 47.17
C GLU A 400 47.48 -3.51 46.57
N THR A 401 46.51 -3.40 47.46
CA THR A 401 45.15 -2.97 47.14
C THR A 401 45.21 -1.49 46.77
N GLN A 402 45.42 -1.19 45.48
CA GLN A 402 45.17 0.16 44.97
C GLN A 402 43.67 0.43 45.07
N SER A 403 43.26 1.10 46.12
CA SER A 403 41.91 1.66 46.27
C SER A 403 41.72 2.75 45.23
N ASN A 404 40.96 2.41 44.20
CA ASN A 404 40.64 3.32 43.10
C ASN A 404 39.72 4.44 43.63
N PRO A 405 40.20 5.70 43.78
CA PRO A 405 39.40 6.79 44.38
C PRO A 405 38.10 7.09 43.62
N TRP A 406 38.00 6.66 42.36
CA TRP A 406 36.81 6.79 41.55
C TRP A 406 35.64 5.91 42.04
N PHE A 407 35.93 4.82 42.75
CA PHE A 407 34.88 3.95 43.31
C PHE A 407 34.11 4.66 44.44
N TYR A 408 34.79 5.46 45.25
CA TYR A 408 34.13 6.23 46.32
C TYR A 408 33.35 7.43 45.78
N SER A 409 33.79 8.04 44.68
CA SER A 409 33.08 9.15 44.05
C SER A 409 31.78 8.72 43.38
N THR A 410 31.72 7.51 42.77
CA THR A 410 30.47 6.95 42.20
C THR A 410 29.44 6.63 43.27
N TRP A 411 29.87 6.08 44.42
CA TRP A 411 29.00 5.83 45.57
C TRP A 411 28.50 7.13 46.23
N ALA A 412 29.31 8.16 46.32
CA ALA A 412 28.92 9.47 46.83
C ALA A 412 27.82 10.14 45.93
N LEU A 413 27.99 10.05 44.60
CA LEU A 413 26.97 10.54 43.64
C LEU A 413 25.65 9.76 43.70
N LEU A 414 25.72 8.45 43.88
CA LEU A 414 24.55 7.61 44.05
C LEU A 414 23.77 7.94 45.34
N MET A 415 24.49 8.14 46.44
CA MET A 415 23.91 8.57 47.73
C MET A 415 23.25 9.96 47.63
N ALA A 416 23.89 10.91 46.93
CA ALA A 416 23.32 12.24 46.69
C ALA A 416 22.05 12.18 45.85
N LEU A 417 22.02 11.30 44.84
CA LEU A 417 20.82 11.06 44.00
C LEU A 417 19.67 10.45 44.83
N PHE A 418 19.95 9.45 45.65
CA PHE A 418 18.94 8.86 46.56
C PHE A 418 18.45 9.85 47.62
N ALA A 419 19.31 10.68 48.17
CA ALA A 419 18.94 11.72 49.11
C ALA A 419 18.03 12.78 48.48
N SER A 420 18.31 13.17 47.22
CA SER A 420 17.49 14.10 46.44
C SER A 420 16.10 13.52 46.11
N LEU A 421 16.04 12.23 45.71
CA LEU A 421 14.78 11.50 45.46
C LEU A 421 13.98 11.32 46.76
N TYR A 422 14.62 10.99 47.86
CA TYR A 422 13.98 10.87 49.18
C TYR A 422 13.41 12.21 49.68
N TRP A 423 14.12 13.30 49.45
CA TRP A 423 13.69 14.65 49.82
C TRP A 423 12.54 15.14 48.93
N GLY A 424 12.55 14.77 47.60
CA GLY A 424 11.45 14.97 46.68
C GLY A 424 10.20 14.20 47.13
N TYR A 425 10.35 12.93 47.51
CA TYR A 425 9.23 12.08 47.95
C TYR A 425 8.59 12.57 49.29
N ARG A 426 9.39 13.08 50.24
CA ARG A 426 8.88 13.66 51.47
C ARG A 426 8.15 14.99 51.28
N ARG A 427 8.36 15.70 50.18
CA ARG A 427 7.69 16.97 49.88
C ARG A 427 6.36 16.81 49.12
N THR A 428 5.99 15.63 48.69
CA THR A 428 4.71 15.36 47.96
C THR A 428 3.59 14.82 48.84
N GLY A 429 3.66 15.03 50.14
CA GLY A 429 2.52 14.78 51.05
C GLY A 429 1.77 16.06 51.30
N VAL A 430 0.68 16.30 50.55
CA VAL A 430 -0.30 17.28 50.91
C VAL A 430 -1.66 17.20 50.37
N THR A 431 -2.53 17.12 51.21
CA THR A 431 -3.87 17.74 51.43
C THR A 431 -4.36 18.69 50.35
N THR A 432 -5.50 18.30 49.83
CA THR A 432 -6.43 19.09 49.04
C THR A 432 -7.17 20.09 49.93
N GLU A 433 -7.09 21.37 49.61
CA GLU A 433 -8.09 22.36 49.99
C GLU A 433 -8.16 23.48 48.94
N PRO A 434 -9.35 23.97 48.57
CA PRO A 434 -9.50 24.92 47.48
C PRO A 434 -9.48 26.35 47.98
N GLN A 435 -8.73 27.24 47.34
CA GLN A 435 -8.93 28.69 47.50
C GLN A 435 -8.56 29.49 46.22
N PRO A 436 -9.02 30.75 46.11
CA PRO A 436 -9.53 31.30 44.88
C PRO A 436 -8.54 32.15 44.08
N LEU A 437 -8.99 32.45 42.87
CA LEU A 437 -8.40 33.36 41.89
C LEU A 437 -7.67 34.58 42.44
N GLN A 438 -6.40 34.76 42.07
CA GLN A 438 -5.87 36.08 41.66
C GLN A 438 -4.49 35.99 41.03
N SER A 439 -4.34 36.79 39.99
CA SER A 439 -3.10 37.45 39.55
C SER A 439 -2.13 36.69 38.61
N GLU A 440 -2.04 37.23 37.43
CA GLU A 440 -1.01 37.07 36.39
C GLU A 440 0.38 36.72 36.91
N ALA A 441 0.86 35.53 36.53
CA ALA A 441 2.28 35.21 36.53
C ALA A 441 2.65 34.56 35.20
N LYS A 442 3.70 35.10 34.57
CA LYS A 442 4.33 34.71 33.32
C LYS A 442 4.34 33.18 33.13
N ARG A 443 3.69 32.68 32.07
CA ARG A 443 3.78 31.29 31.62
C ARG A 443 5.23 30.92 31.32
N PRO A 444 5.72 29.75 31.75
CA PRO A 444 7.01 29.25 31.31
C PRO A 444 6.93 28.95 29.80
N ARG A 445 7.97 29.36 29.06
CA ARG A 445 8.13 29.07 27.63
C ARG A 445 8.10 27.56 27.44
N GLN A 446 7.07 27.06 26.74
CA GLN A 446 7.05 25.69 26.24
C GLN A 446 8.28 25.45 25.34
N PRO A 447 8.87 24.25 25.33
CA PRO A 447 9.97 23.94 24.40
C PRO A 447 9.51 24.20 22.98
N ALA A 448 10.37 24.84 22.18
CA ALA A 448 10.09 25.15 20.79
C ALA A 448 9.77 23.86 20.03
N CYS A 449 8.62 23.83 19.31
CA CYS A 449 8.26 22.64 18.54
C CYS A 449 9.21 22.46 17.35
N ALA A 450 9.33 21.21 16.86
CA ALA A 450 10.19 20.86 15.72
C ALA A 450 9.95 21.76 14.49
N PHE A 451 8.71 22.12 14.22
CA PHE A 451 8.33 23.05 13.15
C PHE A 451 8.95 24.46 13.33
N GLU A 452 8.90 25.02 14.53
CA GLU A 452 9.47 26.35 14.81
C GLU A 452 11.01 26.36 14.75
N LEU A 453 11.62 25.22 15.10
CA LEU A 453 13.08 25.03 14.95
C LEU A 453 13.47 24.94 13.48
N ALA A 454 12.72 24.22 12.65
CA ALA A 454 12.94 24.09 11.21
C ALA A 454 12.80 25.46 10.50
N ILE A 455 11.80 26.28 10.87
CA ILE A 455 11.61 27.64 10.35
C ILE A 455 12.82 28.52 10.71
N LYS A 456 13.31 28.48 11.95
CA LYS A 456 14.48 29.26 12.38
C LYS A 456 15.78 28.84 11.71
N ALA A 457 15.89 27.55 11.38
CA ALA A 457 17.04 27.01 10.65
C ALA A 457 17.00 27.31 9.14
N GLY A 458 15.86 27.77 8.61
CA GLY A 458 15.67 27.98 7.17
C GLY A 458 15.54 26.67 6.38
N ASP A 459 15.27 25.54 7.05
CA ASP A 459 15.17 24.22 6.41
C ASP A 459 13.74 23.97 5.92
N LEU A 460 13.54 24.15 4.61
CA LEU A 460 12.26 23.96 3.94
C LEU A 460 11.74 22.51 4.06
N ASN A 461 12.61 21.53 3.89
CA ASN A 461 12.22 20.11 3.93
C ASN A 461 11.78 19.70 5.33
N ALA A 462 12.53 20.07 6.36
CA ALA A 462 12.17 19.83 7.73
C ALA A 462 10.89 20.56 8.15
N ALA A 463 10.66 21.80 7.67
CA ALA A 463 9.46 22.56 7.94
C ALA A 463 8.22 21.91 7.30
N LEU A 464 8.30 21.43 6.05
CA LEU A 464 7.20 20.74 5.37
C LEU A 464 6.89 19.36 5.97
N GLN A 465 7.90 18.62 6.43
CA GLN A 465 7.72 17.32 7.10
C GLN A 465 7.05 17.45 8.47
N THR A 466 7.34 18.51 9.21
CA THR A 466 6.81 18.72 10.58
C THR A 466 5.51 19.51 10.62
N LEU A 467 5.07 20.07 9.48
CA LEU A 467 3.83 20.86 9.37
C LEU A 467 2.55 20.03 9.67
N PRO A 468 2.37 18.79 9.20
CA PRO A 468 1.22 17.97 9.54
C PRO A 468 1.07 17.75 11.05
N ASP A 469 2.17 17.46 11.74
CA ASP A 469 2.18 17.27 13.21
C ASP A 469 1.79 18.55 13.96
N ARG A 470 2.22 19.70 13.46
CA ARG A 470 1.93 21.01 14.03
C ARG A 470 0.46 21.39 13.93
N LEU A 471 -0.23 20.96 12.87
CA LEU A 471 -1.64 21.20 12.59
C LEU A 471 -2.55 20.08 13.09
N ASN A 472 -1.99 18.98 13.56
CA ASN A 472 -2.73 17.80 14.03
C ASN A 472 -3.68 18.18 15.18
N GLY A 473 -4.94 17.76 15.06
CA GLY A 473 -5.98 18.02 16.05
C GLY A 473 -6.60 19.43 16.00
N LEU A 474 -6.18 20.33 15.11
CA LEU A 474 -6.81 21.65 14.96
C LEU A 474 -8.16 21.58 14.21
N ARG A 475 -8.23 20.82 13.10
CA ARG A 475 -9.45 20.52 12.32
C ARG A 475 -9.59 19.02 12.04
N GLY A 476 -9.09 18.16 12.94
CA GLY A 476 -9.05 16.70 12.84
C GLY A 476 -7.62 16.16 12.62
N PRO A 477 -7.44 14.82 12.54
CA PRO A 477 -6.11 14.23 12.39
C PRO A 477 -5.51 14.60 11.03
N THR A 478 -4.22 15.02 11.03
CA THR A 478 -3.43 15.33 9.83
C THR A 478 -2.14 14.51 9.88
N ALA A 479 -2.01 13.53 8.99
CA ALA A 479 -0.85 12.63 8.94
C ALA A 479 0.14 13.01 7.82
N ASP A 480 -0.31 13.72 6.78
CA ASP A 480 0.50 14.11 5.62
C ASP A 480 0.12 15.49 5.05
N LEU A 481 0.95 16.00 4.13
CA LEU A 481 0.74 17.27 3.45
C LEU A 481 -0.52 17.31 2.57
N ALA A 482 -0.98 16.17 2.04
CA ALA A 482 -2.20 16.10 1.24
C ALA A 482 -3.43 16.39 2.10
N GLN A 483 -3.47 15.85 3.32
CA GLN A 483 -4.53 16.13 4.29
C GLN A 483 -4.48 17.56 4.82
N VAL A 484 -3.28 18.15 4.97
CA VAL A 484 -3.13 19.57 5.30
C VAL A 484 -3.75 20.44 4.22
N ARG A 485 -3.47 20.19 2.93
CA ARG A 485 -4.05 20.92 1.80
C ARG A 485 -5.58 20.83 1.76
N GLN A 486 -6.13 19.67 2.06
CA GLN A 486 -7.58 19.45 2.04
C GLN A 486 -8.31 20.18 3.19
N ARG A 487 -7.72 20.20 4.38
CA ARG A 487 -8.35 20.73 5.61
C ARG A 487 -8.04 22.19 5.89
N PHE A 488 -6.96 22.68 5.33
CA PHE A 488 -6.51 24.07 5.48
C PHE A 488 -6.30 24.72 4.11
N PRO A 489 -7.39 24.98 3.35
CA PRO A 489 -7.30 25.58 2.02
C PRO A 489 -6.63 26.95 2.03
N GLU A 490 -6.64 27.65 3.15
CA GLU A 490 -5.93 28.91 3.34
C GLU A 490 -4.41 28.82 3.27
N LEU A 491 -3.82 27.63 3.50
CA LEU A 491 -2.36 27.40 3.40
C LEU A 491 -1.92 26.95 2.01
N VAL A 492 -2.84 26.58 1.12
CA VAL A 492 -2.53 26.03 -0.20
C VAL A 492 -1.68 26.98 -1.06
N PRO A 493 -1.99 28.29 -1.16
CA PRO A 493 -1.20 29.21 -1.98
C PRO A 493 0.27 29.30 -1.54
N GLU A 494 0.51 29.34 -0.22
CA GLU A 494 1.86 29.42 0.33
C GLU A 494 2.62 28.10 0.18
N LEU A 495 1.93 26.95 0.36
CA LEU A 495 2.51 25.64 0.13
C LEU A 495 2.89 25.41 -1.32
N ASP A 496 2.04 25.83 -2.28
CA ASP A 496 2.33 25.72 -3.71
C ASP A 496 3.52 26.62 -4.11
N LYS A 497 3.58 27.82 -3.57
CA LYS A 497 4.71 28.74 -3.79
C LYS A 497 6.03 28.14 -3.29
N LEU A 498 6.04 27.59 -2.06
CA LEU A 498 7.22 26.97 -1.47
C LEU A 498 7.63 25.67 -2.20
N MET A 499 6.67 24.87 -2.65
CA MET A 499 6.97 23.65 -3.41
C MET A 499 7.48 23.95 -4.83
N CYS A 500 7.00 25.00 -5.48
CA CYS A 500 7.54 25.45 -6.77
C CYS A 500 8.97 26.00 -6.64
N GLN A 501 9.30 26.64 -5.53
CA GLN A 501 10.65 27.18 -5.25
C GLN A 501 11.64 26.10 -4.83
N GLY A 502 11.18 25.00 -4.22
CA GLY A 502 12.02 23.88 -3.74
C GLY A 502 12.78 23.11 -4.84
N PHE A 503 12.46 23.35 -6.12
CA PHE A 503 13.18 22.81 -7.28
C PHE A 503 14.15 23.81 -7.94
N GLY A 504 14.31 25.03 -7.37
CA GLY A 504 15.21 26.08 -7.85
C GLY A 504 16.29 26.43 -6.81
N PRO A 505 17.39 27.09 -7.23
CA PRO A 505 18.54 27.37 -6.35
C PRO A 505 18.35 28.44 -5.27
N GLU A 506 17.18 29.07 -5.12
CA GLU A 506 16.96 30.15 -4.13
C GLU A 506 15.56 30.06 -3.49
N ALA A 507 15.40 29.26 -2.43
CA ALA A 507 14.27 29.44 -1.51
C ALA A 507 14.64 30.55 -0.50
N SER A 508 13.93 31.70 -0.53
CA SER A 508 14.23 32.81 0.39
C SER A 508 13.65 32.53 1.79
N VAL A 509 14.42 32.85 2.83
CA VAL A 509 14.02 32.74 4.26
C VAL A 509 12.73 33.54 4.58
N SER A 510 12.36 34.51 3.74
CA SER A 510 11.15 35.32 3.87
C SER A 510 9.85 34.53 3.65
N ASP A 511 9.85 33.53 2.76
CA ASP A 511 8.65 32.76 2.42
C ASP A 511 8.29 31.73 3.50
N LEU A 512 9.30 31.16 4.19
CA LEU A 512 9.09 30.34 5.38
C LEU A 512 8.50 31.12 6.57
N GLY A 513 8.86 32.40 6.68
CA GLY A 513 8.30 33.32 7.68
C GLY A 513 6.79 33.56 7.49
N GLU A 514 6.32 33.67 6.25
CA GLU A 514 4.90 33.87 5.96
C GLU A 514 4.09 32.59 6.25
N LEU A 515 4.59 31.41 5.89
CA LEU A 515 3.97 30.13 6.27
C LEU A 515 3.84 30.01 7.81
N ALA A 516 4.87 30.35 8.56
CA ALA A 516 4.84 30.34 10.01
C ALA A 516 3.78 31.27 10.58
N ARG A 517 3.62 32.45 9.99
CA ARG A 517 2.63 33.46 10.37
C ARG A 517 1.20 32.98 10.12
N GLN A 518 0.93 32.38 8.97
CA GLN A 518 -0.37 31.80 8.64
C GLN A 518 -0.76 30.64 9.58
N VAL A 519 0.18 29.77 9.89
CA VAL A 519 -0.02 28.69 10.87
C VAL A 519 -0.33 29.23 12.27
N ALA A 520 0.32 30.31 12.69
CA ALA A 520 0.07 30.97 13.97
C ALA A 520 -1.34 31.61 14.03
N LEU A 521 -1.78 32.25 12.94
CA LEU A 521 -3.13 32.84 12.84
C LEU A 521 -4.24 31.78 12.92
N ILE A 522 -4.06 30.62 12.28
CA ILE A 522 -5.02 29.50 12.35
C ILE A 522 -5.16 29.01 13.79
N LYS A 523 -4.04 28.91 14.53
CA LYS A 523 -4.04 28.48 15.92
C LYS A 523 -4.74 29.49 16.83
N GLN A 524 -4.47 30.78 16.68
CA GLN A 524 -5.14 31.85 17.43
C GLN A 524 -6.65 31.90 17.18
N LYS A 525 -7.09 31.69 15.92
CA LYS A 525 -8.52 31.67 15.58
C LYS A 525 -9.27 30.53 16.26
N LYS A 526 -8.61 29.35 16.49
CA LYS A 526 -9.20 28.25 17.26
C LYS A 526 -9.29 28.57 18.74
N GLU A 527 -8.25 29.15 19.33
CA GLU A 527 -8.25 29.54 20.75
C GLU A 527 -9.34 30.59 21.07
N LYS A 528 -9.60 31.50 20.12
CA LYS A 528 -10.67 32.50 20.25
C LYS A 528 -12.08 31.90 20.14
N ASN A 529 -12.29 30.92 19.25
CA ASN A 529 -13.57 30.22 19.10
C ASN A 529 -13.88 29.22 20.24
N GLN A 530 -12.88 28.79 21.00
CA GLN A 530 -13.09 27.95 22.20
C GLN A 530 -13.42 28.76 23.47
N GLY A 531 -13.27 30.09 23.44
CA GLY A 531 -13.60 31.00 24.53
C GLY A 531 -15.06 31.49 24.53
N GLU A 532 -15.83 31.27 23.47
CA GLU A 532 -17.25 31.63 23.38
C GLU A 532 -18.12 30.35 23.34
N LEU A 533 -18.30 29.71 24.49
CA LEU A 533 -19.42 28.79 24.70
C LEU A 533 -20.65 29.61 25.09
N PRO A 534 -21.81 29.48 24.40
CA PRO A 534 -23.05 30.11 24.85
C PRO A 534 -23.53 29.45 26.12
N ASP A 535 -23.94 30.28 27.07
CA ASP A 535 -24.63 29.89 28.29
C ASP A 535 -25.88 29.06 27.98
N LEU A 536 -25.82 27.78 28.29
CA LEU A 536 -26.97 26.90 28.34
C LEU A 536 -27.52 26.93 29.77
N ASN A 537 -28.50 27.79 30.03
CA ASN A 537 -29.37 27.64 31.19
C ASN A 537 -30.81 27.53 30.70
N PRO A 538 -31.52 26.41 30.92
CA PRO A 538 -32.95 26.30 30.73
C PRO A 538 -33.68 26.59 32.04
N MET A 539 -34.65 27.49 32.02
CA MET A 539 -35.80 27.35 32.89
C MET A 539 -36.79 26.36 32.31
#